data_b7f17830b7bc889ec0c8d0c3f12ea7f3
#
_entry.id   b7f17830b7bc889ec0c8d0c3f12ea7f3
#
_cell.length_a   1.000
_cell.length_b   1.000
_cell.length_c   1.000
_cell.angle_alpha   90.00
_cell.angle_beta   90.00
_cell.angle_gamma   90.00
#
_symmetry.space_group_name_H-M   'P 1'
#
loop_
_entity.id
_entity.type
_entity.pdbx_description
1 polymer ?
#
loop_
_entity_poly.entity_id
_entity_poly.type
_entity_poly.pdbx_seq_one_letter_code
_entity_poly.pdbx_strand_id
1 'polypeptide(L)'
;MKSIANLGHQPAGDPLLADDILEFHAARLLLLVSICGTKKKTTGFMRLDGLTKLAKLDFLVRYPEFYEKLAKHLKKDPTTSIRTIESSMVRFHYGPWDDRYYHILAYLEGKRLLEVTKDKSTYQFGLSALGTVAAETFAASDAYADLVQHMQRVRDLVGKMTGTPLKDLIYEVFGKEVVDRKLGEPIS
;
A
#
# COMPACT_ATOMS: atom_id res chain seq x y z
N MET A 1 5.63 -26.06 19.20
CA MET A 1 4.18 -26.17 18.93
C MET A 1 3.97 -25.54 17.55
N LYS A 2 3.63 -26.33 16.52
CA LYS A 2 3.33 -25.77 15.19
C LYS A 2 1.95 -25.12 15.25
N SER A 3 1.85 -23.84 14.92
CA SER A 3 0.57 -23.14 14.84
C SER A 3 -0.29 -23.74 13.72
N ILE A 4 -1.57 -23.95 13.98
CA ILE A 4 -2.55 -24.41 12.98
C ILE A 4 -2.60 -23.48 11.77
N ALA A 5 -2.29 -22.20 11.95
CA ALA A 5 -2.19 -21.22 10.85
C ALA A 5 -1.12 -21.56 9.79
N ASN A 6 -0.11 -22.38 10.14
CA ASN A 6 0.98 -22.74 9.23
C ASN A 6 0.79 -24.13 8.59
N LEU A 7 -0.33 -24.80 8.80
CA LEU A 7 -0.55 -26.16 8.31
C LEU A 7 -1.08 -26.24 6.86
N GLY A 8 -1.29 -25.12 6.18
CA GLY A 8 -2.05 -25.17 4.94
C GLY A 8 -1.29 -24.99 3.63
N HIS A 9 -0.18 -24.28 3.57
CA HIS A 9 0.30 -23.78 2.27
C HIS A 9 1.80 -23.77 2.02
N GLN A 10 2.64 -24.20 2.97
CA GLN A 10 4.08 -24.28 2.73
C GLN A 10 4.64 -25.65 3.08
N PRO A 11 5.38 -26.29 2.18
CA PRO A 11 6.13 -27.49 2.48
C PRO A 11 7.09 -27.27 3.66
N ALA A 12 7.25 -28.28 4.51
CA ALA A 12 8.18 -28.20 5.62
C ALA A 12 9.62 -28.07 5.09
N GLY A 13 10.25 -26.91 5.39
CA GLY A 13 11.62 -26.63 4.96
C GLY A 13 11.75 -25.47 3.97
N ASP A 14 10.65 -25.01 3.38
CA ASP A 14 10.71 -23.82 2.53
C ASP A 14 10.82 -22.54 3.36
N PRO A 15 11.65 -21.57 2.93
CA PRO A 15 11.75 -20.29 3.62
C PRO A 15 10.41 -19.53 3.51
N LEU A 16 9.96 -18.97 4.63
CA LEU A 16 8.82 -18.08 4.63
C LEU A 16 9.23 -16.73 4.02
N LEU A 17 8.66 -16.39 2.88
CA LEU A 17 8.90 -15.10 2.26
C LEU A 17 8.05 -14.02 2.95
N ALA A 18 8.54 -12.81 3.04
CA ALA A 18 7.78 -11.68 3.59
C ALA A 18 6.44 -11.48 2.86
N ASP A 19 6.41 -11.80 1.58
CA ASP A 19 5.20 -11.72 0.74
C ASP A 19 4.11 -12.75 1.10
N ASP A 20 4.45 -13.81 1.82
CA ASP A 20 3.50 -14.81 2.33
C ASP A 20 2.97 -14.48 3.73
N ILE A 21 3.48 -13.41 4.35
CA ILE A 21 3.15 -13.02 5.71
C ILE A 21 2.09 -11.92 5.71
N LEU A 22 0.86 -12.27 6.11
CA LEU A 22 -0.26 -11.32 6.19
C LEU A 22 0.06 -10.11 7.06
N GLU A 23 0.75 -10.33 8.18
CA GLU A 23 1.14 -9.28 9.13
C GLU A 23 2.11 -8.26 8.52
N PHE A 24 3.00 -8.70 7.62
CA PHE A 24 3.89 -7.79 6.89
C PHE A 24 3.09 -6.86 5.98
N HIS A 25 2.15 -7.40 5.21
CA HIS A 25 1.26 -6.60 4.36
C HIS A 25 0.35 -5.68 5.19
N ALA A 26 -0.12 -6.15 6.34
CA ALA A 26 -0.92 -5.36 7.26
C ALA A 26 -0.12 -4.18 7.83
N ALA A 27 1.12 -4.42 8.27
CA ALA A 27 2.03 -3.36 8.73
C ALA A 27 2.29 -2.32 7.63
N ARG A 28 2.53 -2.77 6.39
CA ARG A 28 2.73 -1.89 5.23
C ARG A 28 1.51 -1.01 4.99
N LEU A 29 0.29 -1.56 4.93
CA LEU A 29 -0.92 -0.77 4.72
C LEU A 29 -1.23 0.15 5.89
N LEU A 30 -0.95 -0.26 7.12
CA LEU A 30 -1.10 0.58 8.30
C LEU A 30 -0.17 1.80 8.24
N LEU A 31 1.11 1.58 7.90
CA LEU A 31 2.08 2.64 7.67
C LEU A 31 1.67 3.55 6.51
N LEU A 32 1.14 2.99 5.42
CA LEU A 32 0.66 3.76 4.27
C LEU A 32 -0.46 4.72 4.67
N VAL A 33 -1.44 4.26 5.46
CA VAL A 33 -2.51 5.12 5.98
C VAL A 33 -1.96 6.18 6.91
N SER A 34 -1.00 5.82 7.76
CA SER A 34 -0.35 6.76 8.69
C SER A 34 0.40 7.88 7.97
N ILE A 35 1.18 7.52 6.95
CA ILE A 35 2.11 8.45 6.27
C ILE A 35 1.41 9.22 5.16
N CYS A 36 0.59 8.55 4.34
CA CYS A 36 -0.04 9.14 3.15
C CYS A 36 -1.47 9.62 3.39
N GLY A 37 -2.03 9.37 4.56
CA GLY A 37 -3.36 9.84 4.95
C GLY A 37 -3.40 11.34 5.22
N THR A 38 -4.60 11.83 5.48
CA THR A 38 -4.88 13.21 5.89
C THR A 38 -5.41 13.21 7.32
N LYS A 39 -4.90 14.09 8.15
CA LYS A 39 -5.34 14.21 9.54
C LYS A 39 -6.79 14.68 9.61
N LYS A 40 -7.65 13.88 10.23
CA LYS A 40 -9.07 14.19 10.40
C LYS A 40 -9.25 15.21 11.53
N LYS A 41 -9.92 16.32 11.26
CA LYS A 41 -10.08 17.40 12.26
C LYS A 41 -10.87 16.94 13.50
N THR A 42 -11.85 16.03 13.32
CA THR A 42 -12.74 15.57 14.39
C THR A 42 -12.11 14.60 15.36
N THR A 43 -11.21 13.71 14.89
CA THR A 43 -10.60 12.67 15.73
C THR A 43 -9.11 12.90 15.96
N GLY A 44 -8.47 13.74 15.15
CA GLY A 44 -7.03 13.92 15.15
C GLY A 44 -6.23 12.77 14.52
N PHE A 45 -6.88 11.67 14.13
CA PHE A 45 -6.22 10.50 13.52
C PHE A 45 -6.05 10.66 12.02
N MET A 46 -5.06 9.94 11.47
CA MET A 46 -4.82 9.89 10.04
C MET A 46 -5.88 9.04 9.34
N ARG A 47 -6.30 9.47 8.15
CA ARG A 47 -7.29 8.77 7.33
C ARG A 47 -6.93 8.87 5.85
N LEU A 48 -7.06 7.77 5.14
CA LEU A 48 -6.91 7.69 3.70
C LEU A 48 -8.26 7.37 3.06
N ASP A 49 -8.68 8.19 2.11
CA ASP A 49 -9.99 8.08 1.45
C ASP A 49 -9.82 7.48 0.05
N GLY A 50 -10.56 6.42 -0.21
CA GLY A 50 -10.65 5.73 -1.49
C GLY A 50 -9.71 4.53 -1.64
N LEU A 51 -10.32 3.37 -1.88
CA LEU A 51 -9.58 2.13 -2.13
C LEU A 51 -8.68 2.23 -3.38
N THR A 52 -9.16 2.94 -4.42
CA THR A 52 -8.33 3.23 -5.60
C THR A 52 -7.08 4.02 -5.23
N LYS A 53 -7.21 5.06 -4.38
CA LYS A 53 -6.05 5.83 -3.93
C LYS A 53 -5.09 4.95 -3.14
N LEU A 54 -5.60 4.15 -2.19
CA LEU A 54 -4.80 3.22 -1.41
C LEU A 54 -3.98 2.29 -2.34
N ALA A 55 -4.64 1.64 -3.29
CA ALA A 55 -3.99 0.73 -4.21
C ALA A 55 -2.90 1.40 -5.08
N LYS A 56 -3.12 2.65 -5.53
CA LYS A 56 -2.14 3.38 -6.35
C LYS A 56 -0.94 3.85 -5.53
N LEU A 57 -1.15 4.26 -4.30
CA LEU A 57 -0.05 4.60 -3.40
C LEU A 57 0.76 3.35 -3.04
N ASP A 58 0.09 2.23 -2.72
CA ASP A 58 0.75 0.96 -2.41
C ASP A 58 1.54 0.42 -3.62
N PHE A 59 1.01 0.58 -4.84
CA PHE A 59 1.74 0.26 -6.07
C PHE A 59 3.07 1.02 -6.17
N LEU A 60 3.05 2.33 -5.98
CA LEU A 60 4.27 3.14 -6.06
C LEU A 60 5.26 2.84 -4.93
N VAL A 61 4.76 2.40 -3.78
CA VAL A 61 5.59 1.96 -2.65
C VAL A 61 6.25 0.62 -2.94
N ARG A 62 5.55 -0.32 -3.53
CA ARG A 62 6.04 -1.67 -3.81
C ARG A 62 6.97 -1.75 -5.01
N TYR A 63 6.82 -0.82 -5.96
CA TYR A 63 7.57 -0.81 -7.22
C TYR A 63 8.34 0.51 -7.39
N PRO A 64 9.53 0.61 -6.79
CA PRO A 64 10.34 1.83 -6.83
C PRO A 64 10.68 2.31 -8.24
N GLU A 65 10.82 1.42 -9.20
CA GLU A 65 11.05 1.75 -10.60
C GLU A 65 9.90 2.54 -11.22
N PHE A 66 8.65 2.24 -10.86
CA PHE A 66 7.50 3.03 -11.31
C PHE A 66 7.45 4.39 -10.60
N TYR A 67 7.83 4.44 -9.32
CA TYR A 67 8.03 5.71 -8.62
C TYR A 67 9.08 6.57 -9.33
N GLU A 68 10.24 6.02 -9.68
CA GLU A 68 11.31 6.75 -10.37
C GLU A 68 10.86 7.30 -11.73
N LYS A 69 10.19 6.49 -12.55
CA LYS A 69 9.61 6.91 -13.83
C LYS A 69 8.62 8.04 -13.65
N LEU A 70 7.72 7.92 -12.65
CA LEU A 70 6.72 8.93 -12.33
C LEU A 70 7.36 10.24 -11.84
N ALA A 71 8.36 10.16 -10.96
CA ALA A 71 9.08 11.32 -10.47
C ALA A 71 9.79 12.07 -11.60
N LYS A 72 10.45 11.34 -12.52
CA LYS A 72 11.06 11.92 -13.73
C LYS A 72 10.03 12.64 -14.62
N HIS A 73 8.87 12.00 -14.84
CA HIS A 73 7.76 12.62 -15.61
C HIS A 73 7.30 13.93 -14.98
N LEU A 74 7.17 13.95 -13.65
CA LEU A 74 6.77 15.14 -12.90
C LEU A 74 7.92 16.13 -12.64
N LYS A 75 9.10 15.89 -13.20
CA LYS A 75 10.33 16.71 -13.01
C LYS A 75 10.69 16.88 -11.53
N LYS A 76 10.57 15.80 -10.75
CA LYS A 76 10.93 15.70 -9.34
C LYS A 76 12.11 14.75 -9.16
N ASP A 77 12.70 14.75 -7.95
CA ASP A 77 13.80 13.84 -7.60
C ASP A 77 13.34 12.37 -7.71
N PRO A 78 13.94 11.56 -8.60
CA PRO A 78 13.60 10.17 -8.77
C PRO A 78 14.28 9.24 -7.76
N THR A 79 15.17 9.75 -6.90
CA THR A 79 16.02 8.91 -6.04
C THR A 79 15.16 8.06 -5.09
N THR A 80 15.42 6.77 -5.08
CA THR A 80 14.89 5.81 -4.09
C THR A 80 16.02 4.94 -3.57
N SER A 81 15.98 4.61 -2.29
CA SER A 81 16.95 3.71 -1.64
C SER A 81 16.48 2.25 -1.64
N ILE A 82 15.23 2.00 -2.02
CA ILE A 82 14.63 0.68 -1.94
C ILE A 82 14.81 -0.07 -3.26
N ARG A 83 15.23 -1.33 -3.13
CA ARG A 83 15.09 -2.36 -4.16
C ARG A 83 14.23 -3.47 -3.57
N THR A 84 12.94 -3.44 -3.83
CA THR A 84 12.03 -4.48 -3.35
C THR A 84 11.81 -5.50 -4.46
N ILE A 85 11.87 -6.79 -4.08
CA ILE A 85 11.33 -7.89 -4.87
C ILE A 85 10.04 -8.28 -4.16
N GLU A 86 8.91 -7.85 -4.69
CA GLU A 86 7.60 -8.23 -4.17
C GLU A 86 6.80 -8.98 -5.24
N SER A 87 5.79 -9.74 -4.80
CA SER A 87 4.87 -10.41 -5.73
C SER A 87 4.23 -9.40 -6.66
N SER A 88 4.07 -9.81 -7.90
CA SER A 88 3.49 -8.97 -8.94
C SER A 88 2.06 -8.58 -8.60
N MET A 89 1.74 -7.29 -8.66
CA MET A 89 0.36 -6.84 -8.71
C MET A 89 -0.24 -7.23 -10.06
N VAL A 90 -1.53 -7.46 -10.09
CA VAL A 90 -2.26 -7.75 -11.32
C VAL A 90 -2.93 -6.50 -11.88
N ARG A 91 -3.13 -6.46 -13.19
CA ARG A 91 -3.98 -5.45 -13.81
C ARG A 91 -5.44 -5.71 -13.44
N PHE A 92 -6.10 -4.70 -12.89
CA PHE A 92 -7.54 -4.70 -12.64
C PHE A 92 -8.21 -3.51 -13.36
N HIS A 93 -9.55 -3.35 -13.24
CA HIS A 93 -10.32 -2.31 -13.95
C HIS A 93 -9.75 -0.89 -13.82
N TYR A 94 -9.07 -0.60 -12.73
CA TYR A 94 -8.49 0.73 -12.45
C TYR A 94 -6.96 0.71 -12.32
N GLY A 95 -6.27 -0.24 -12.98
CA GLY A 95 -4.81 -0.39 -12.98
C GLY A 95 -4.28 -1.36 -11.92
N PRO A 96 -3.06 -1.15 -11.38
CA PRO A 96 -2.45 -2.08 -10.44
C PRO A 96 -3.32 -2.39 -9.23
N TRP A 97 -3.44 -3.66 -8.92
CA TRP A 97 -4.31 -4.17 -7.86
C TRP A 97 -3.72 -5.40 -7.19
N ASP A 98 -3.97 -5.55 -5.90
CA ASP A 98 -3.66 -6.74 -5.13
C ASP A 98 -4.97 -7.30 -4.54
N ASP A 99 -5.32 -8.54 -4.89
CA ASP A 99 -6.56 -9.17 -4.44
C ASP A 99 -6.61 -9.37 -2.93
N ARG A 100 -5.46 -9.36 -2.27
CA ARG A 100 -5.34 -9.48 -0.81
C ARG A 100 -5.83 -8.25 -0.05
N TYR A 101 -6.05 -7.09 -0.69
CA TYR A 101 -6.48 -5.87 0.02
C TYR A 101 -7.69 -6.08 0.91
N TYR A 102 -8.68 -6.81 0.43
CA TYR A 102 -9.89 -7.08 1.22
C TYR A 102 -9.58 -7.88 2.49
N HIS A 103 -8.72 -8.89 2.39
CA HIS A 103 -8.31 -9.71 3.53
C HIS A 103 -7.43 -8.91 4.50
N ILE A 104 -6.48 -8.14 3.99
CA ILE A 104 -5.57 -7.33 4.80
C ILE A 104 -6.35 -6.23 5.55
N LEU A 105 -7.26 -5.53 4.88
CA LEU A 105 -8.07 -4.48 5.49
C LEU A 105 -9.03 -5.05 6.53
N ALA A 106 -9.68 -6.19 6.25
CA ALA A 106 -10.53 -6.88 7.20
C ALA A 106 -9.73 -7.38 8.43
N TYR A 107 -8.49 -7.85 8.23
CA TYR A 107 -7.59 -8.22 9.33
C TYR A 107 -7.26 -7.01 10.20
N LEU A 108 -6.89 -5.89 9.61
CA LEU A 108 -6.57 -4.65 10.33
C LEU A 108 -7.77 -4.10 11.11
N GLU A 109 -8.97 -4.17 10.52
CA GLU A 109 -10.22 -3.79 11.19
C GLU A 109 -10.56 -4.75 12.34
N GLY A 110 -10.45 -6.07 12.12
CA GLY A 110 -10.66 -7.08 13.15
C GLY A 110 -9.67 -6.97 14.32
N LYS A 111 -8.45 -6.51 14.06
CA LYS A 111 -7.46 -6.16 15.10
C LYS A 111 -7.68 -4.78 15.72
N ARG A 112 -8.71 -4.04 15.31
CA ARG A 112 -9.02 -2.68 15.76
C ARG A 112 -7.89 -1.67 15.51
N LEU A 113 -7.07 -1.91 14.49
CA LEU A 113 -6.00 -1.00 14.08
C LEU A 113 -6.51 0.04 13.07
N LEU A 114 -7.48 -0.35 12.24
CA LEU A 114 -8.20 0.54 11.33
C LEU A 114 -9.69 0.58 11.65
N GLU A 115 -10.30 1.72 11.34
CA GLU A 115 -11.74 1.89 11.23
C GLU A 115 -12.07 2.04 9.74
N VAL A 116 -12.85 1.10 9.20
CA VAL A 116 -13.30 1.16 7.81
C VAL A 116 -14.72 1.70 7.79
N THR A 117 -14.89 2.86 7.16
CA THR A 117 -16.19 3.48 6.99
C THR A 117 -16.47 3.71 5.50
N LYS A 118 -17.72 3.98 5.16
CA LYS A 118 -18.12 4.27 3.78
C LYS A 118 -18.93 5.55 3.77
N ASP A 119 -18.47 6.53 3.00
CA ASP A 119 -19.22 7.74 2.71
C ASP A 119 -19.65 7.73 1.24
N LYS A 120 -20.96 7.64 0.98
CA LYS A 120 -21.54 7.39 -0.35
C LYS A 120 -20.94 6.14 -1.00
N SER A 121 -20.10 6.31 -2.01
CA SER A 121 -19.40 5.21 -2.71
C SER A 121 -17.92 5.05 -2.30
N THR A 122 -17.40 5.92 -1.42
CA THR A 122 -15.98 5.98 -1.08
C THR A 122 -15.72 5.31 0.26
N TYR A 123 -14.86 4.28 0.25
CA TYR A 123 -14.32 3.72 1.48
C TYR A 123 -13.31 4.67 2.11
N GLN A 124 -13.32 4.72 3.43
CA GLN A 124 -12.44 5.55 4.25
C GLN A 124 -11.73 4.65 5.25
N PHE A 125 -10.41 4.73 5.29
CA PHE A 125 -9.54 3.93 6.13
C PHE A 125 -8.90 4.84 7.17
N GLY A 126 -9.47 4.88 8.37
CA GLY A 126 -8.99 5.70 9.48
C GLY A 126 -8.14 4.90 10.44
N LEU A 127 -7.04 5.46 10.94
CA LEU A 127 -6.35 4.87 12.08
C LEU A 127 -7.23 4.98 13.34
N SER A 128 -7.25 3.92 14.11
CA SER A 128 -7.72 4.00 15.50
C SER A 128 -6.60 4.55 16.43
N ALA A 129 -6.89 4.77 17.69
CA ALA A 129 -5.86 5.09 18.68
C ALA A 129 -4.80 3.98 18.75
N LEU A 130 -5.22 2.70 18.78
CA LEU A 130 -4.32 1.55 18.79
C LEU A 130 -3.52 1.46 17.47
N GLY A 131 -4.17 1.70 16.34
CA GLY A 131 -3.52 1.72 15.02
C GLY A 131 -2.49 2.83 14.89
N THR A 132 -2.74 3.98 15.51
CA THR A 132 -1.77 5.09 15.55
C THR A 132 -0.51 4.67 16.31
N VAL A 133 -0.66 4.12 17.51
CA VAL A 133 0.47 3.63 18.32
C VAL A 133 1.24 2.52 17.57
N ALA A 134 0.54 1.56 16.96
CA ALA A 134 1.18 0.51 16.19
C ALA A 134 1.95 1.06 14.98
N ALA A 135 1.38 2.00 14.23
CA ALA A 135 2.05 2.63 13.09
C ALA A 135 3.28 3.43 13.52
N GLU A 136 3.22 4.15 14.64
CA GLU A 136 4.36 4.88 15.21
C GLU A 136 5.47 3.90 15.66
N THR A 137 5.11 2.78 16.26
CA THR A 137 6.06 1.73 16.67
C THR A 137 6.77 1.13 15.45
N PHE A 138 6.04 0.79 14.39
CA PHE A 138 6.64 0.30 13.14
C PHE A 138 7.53 1.35 12.49
N ALA A 139 7.08 2.61 12.43
CA ALA A 139 7.82 3.70 11.83
C ALA A 139 9.14 4.01 12.56
N ALA A 140 9.21 3.72 13.87
CA ALA A 140 10.41 3.90 14.68
C ALA A 140 11.37 2.69 14.60
N SER A 141 10.97 1.58 13.99
CA SER A 141 11.79 0.38 13.87
C SER A 141 12.74 0.46 12.68
N ASP A 142 14.00 0.11 12.88
CA ASP A 142 15.03 0.04 11.82
C ASP A 142 14.60 -0.91 10.69
N ALA A 143 13.84 -1.96 11.00
CA ALA A 143 13.34 -2.91 10.00
C ALA A 143 12.42 -2.27 8.96
N TYR A 144 11.79 -1.15 9.26
CA TYR A 144 10.89 -0.42 8.36
C TYR A 144 11.46 0.92 7.87
N ALA A 145 12.68 1.29 8.26
CA ALA A 145 13.25 2.62 8.00
C ALA A 145 13.23 2.97 6.51
N ASP A 146 13.72 2.10 5.64
CA ASP A 146 13.74 2.31 4.19
C ASP A 146 12.33 2.41 3.61
N LEU A 147 11.42 1.54 4.04
CA LEU A 147 10.03 1.55 3.61
C LEU A 147 9.33 2.86 4.00
N VAL A 148 9.52 3.31 5.23
CA VAL A 148 8.98 4.59 5.74
C VAL A 148 9.52 5.76 4.94
N GLN A 149 10.83 5.81 4.69
CA GLN A 149 11.45 6.85 3.88
C GLN A 149 10.85 6.88 2.46
N HIS A 150 10.70 5.74 1.84
CA HIS A 150 10.11 5.66 0.50
C HIS A 150 8.64 6.08 0.50
N MET A 151 7.85 5.65 1.47
CA MET A 151 6.45 6.09 1.63
C MET A 151 6.34 7.62 1.77
N GLN A 152 7.27 8.24 2.51
CA GLN A 152 7.32 9.70 2.62
C GLN A 152 7.57 10.36 1.26
N ARG A 153 8.47 9.81 0.44
CA ARG A 153 8.73 10.29 -0.92
C ARG A 153 7.51 10.13 -1.82
N VAL A 154 6.81 9.00 -1.75
CA VAL A 154 5.55 8.78 -2.49
C VAL A 154 4.48 9.76 -2.04
N ARG A 155 4.34 10.00 -0.72
CA ARG A 155 3.44 11.02 -0.18
C ARG A 155 3.75 12.42 -0.72
N ASP A 156 5.02 12.81 -0.72
CA ASP A 156 5.43 14.14 -1.15
C ASP A 156 5.25 14.34 -2.66
N LEU A 157 5.38 13.26 -3.43
CA LEU A 157 5.16 13.28 -4.88
C LEU A 157 3.67 13.36 -5.24
N VAL A 158 2.84 12.47 -4.71
CA VAL A 158 1.45 12.28 -5.16
C VAL A 158 0.41 12.20 -4.04
N GLY A 159 0.79 12.23 -2.76
CA GLY A 159 -0.11 12.00 -1.62
C GLY A 159 -1.29 12.98 -1.53
N LYS A 160 -1.16 14.19 -2.11
CA LYS A 160 -2.26 15.19 -2.16
C LYS A 160 -3.31 14.88 -3.24
N MET A 161 -3.00 14.02 -4.20
CA MET A 161 -3.93 13.66 -5.28
C MET A 161 -5.05 12.77 -4.74
N THR A 162 -6.25 12.93 -5.28
CA THR A 162 -7.36 11.98 -5.06
C THR A 162 -7.22 10.76 -5.99
N GLY A 163 -8.06 9.74 -5.78
CA GLY A 163 -7.92 8.46 -6.50
C GLY A 163 -8.03 8.59 -8.02
N THR A 164 -8.94 9.42 -8.53
CA THR A 164 -9.14 9.57 -9.98
C THR A 164 -7.96 10.26 -10.66
N PRO A 165 -7.51 11.46 -10.26
CA PRO A 165 -6.31 12.08 -10.85
C PRO A 165 -5.06 11.21 -10.74
N LEU A 166 -4.89 10.50 -9.62
CA LEU A 166 -3.75 9.61 -9.44
C LEU A 166 -3.82 8.41 -10.39
N LYS A 167 -5.00 7.83 -10.59
CA LYS A 167 -5.23 6.78 -11.58
C LYS A 167 -4.91 7.29 -12.99
N ASP A 168 -5.42 8.46 -13.35
CA ASP A 168 -5.25 9.01 -14.70
C ASP A 168 -3.77 9.30 -14.99
N LEU A 169 -3.04 9.83 -14.00
CA LEU A 169 -1.59 10.03 -14.09
C LEU A 169 -0.82 8.71 -14.28
N ILE A 170 -1.18 7.66 -13.54
CA ILE A 170 -0.57 6.33 -13.70
C ILE A 170 -0.84 5.78 -15.11
N TYR A 171 -2.04 5.98 -15.63
CA TYR A 171 -2.39 5.54 -16.98
C TYR A 171 -1.66 6.35 -18.06
N GLU A 172 -1.48 7.64 -17.86
CA GLU A 172 -0.71 8.49 -18.76
C GLU A 172 0.75 8.05 -18.86
N VAL A 173 1.39 7.80 -17.70
CA VAL A 173 2.83 7.50 -17.65
C VAL A 173 3.12 6.04 -17.98
N PHE A 174 2.25 5.11 -17.58
CA PHE A 174 2.48 3.66 -17.67
C PHE A 174 1.47 2.94 -18.57
N GLY A 175 0.84 3.64 -19.52
CA GLY A 175 -0.23 3.10 -20.35
C GLY A 175 0.14 1.75 -20.98
N LYS A 176 1.32 1.63 -21.59
CA LYS A 176 1.80 0.38 -22.20
C LYS A 176 2.08 -0.74 -21.19
N GLU A 177 2.58 -0.39 -20.01
CA GLU A 177 3.01 -1.36 -19.01
C GLU A 177 1.85 -1.82 -18.10
N VAL A 178 0.82 -0.98 -17.96
CA VAL A 178 -0.30 -1.21 -17.02
C VAL A 178 -1.63 -1.35 -17.75
N VAL A 179 -1.90 -0.57 -18.80
CA VAL A 179 -3.21 -0.51 -19.46
C VAL A 179 -3.36 -1.54 -20.59
N ASP A 180 -2.30 -1.79 -21.33
CA ASP A 180 -2.33 -2.69 -22.50
C ASP A 180 -2.31 -4.18 -22.12
N ARG A 181 -2.06 -4.51 -20.84
CA ARG A 181 -2.15 -5.88 -20.33
C ARG A 181 -3.61 -6.31 -20.16
N LYS A 182 -3.90 -7.60 -20.29
CA LYS A 182 -5.23 -8.15 -20.02
C LYS A 182 -5.56 -8.08 -18.53
N LEU A 183 -6.85 -8.03 -18.19
CA LEU A 183 -7.30 -8.09 -16.79
C LEU A 183 -6.79 -9.39 -16.14
N GLY A 184 -6.18 -9.27 -14.95
CA GLY A 184 -5.59 -10.39 -14.21
C GLY A 184 -4.14 -10.71 -14.59
N GLU A 185 -3.55 -10.07 -15.62
CA GLU A 185 -2.14 -10.26 -15.94
C GLU A 185 -1.23 -9.54 -14.94
N PRO A 186 -0.10 -10.18 -14.57
CA PRO A 186 0.88 -9.56 -13.67
C PRO A 186 1.47 -8.27 -14.27
N ILE A 187 1.68 -7.29 -13.43
CA ILE A 187 2.41 -6.05 -13.73
C ILE A 187 3.81 -6.22 -13.14
N SER A 188 4.79 -6.27 -13.98
CA SER A 188 6.22 -6.45 -13.62
C SER A 188 7.04 -5.36 -14.29
#